data_bfd28f218529665b3e62a2b29d817b84
#
_entry.id   bfd28f218529665b3e62a2b29d817b84
#
_cell.length_a   1.000
_cell.length_b   1.000
_cell.length_c   1.000
_cell.angle_alpha   90.00
_cell.angle_beta   90.00
_cell.angle_gamma   90.00
#
_symmetry.space_group_name_H-M   'P 1'
#
loop_
_entity.id
_entity.type
_entity.pdbx_description
1 polymer ?
#
loop_
_entity_poly.entity_id
_entity_poly.type
_entity_poly.pdbx_seq_one_letter_code
_entity_poly.pdbx_strand_id
1 'polypeptide(L)'
;MNDVFIIDAVRTPIGAYLGNYKKTESVDLGVSCLKGLFERNKKINTKEIEGLVLGQVLTSGLGMNTARQVALNSGMQQSSFAYVVNQVCGSGMRATMDGSCKVYSGESDLLIVGGQESMSRAHHTYLSRTGEKKLGNNVFIDTLVNDGLTDAFSKEHMGITAENVSRRYTVTRQDQDQFAYQSYLKTYNCLLYTSPSPRDLSTSRMPSSA
;
A
#
# COMPACT_ATOMS: atom_id res chain seq x y z
N MET A 1 19.81 6.93 -23.47
CA MET A 1 18.50 6.55 -22.97
C MET A 1 18.48 5.03 -22.95
N ASN A 2 18.21 4.43 -21.80
CA ASN A 2 18.26 2.98 -21.63
C ASN A 2 16.85 2.37 -21.79
N ASP A 3 16.79 1.15 -22.30
CA ASP A 3 15.54 0.39 -22.25
C ASP A 3 15.22 -0.01 -20.81
N VAL A 4 13.96 0.03 -20.43
CA VAL A 4 13.48 -0.30 -19.08
C VAL A 4 12.71 -1.61 -19.12
N PHE A 5 13.12 -2.56 -18.31
CA PHE A 5 12.50 -3.89 -18.23
C PHE A 5 11.99 -4.17 -16.82
N ILE A 6 10.83 -4.82 -16.73
CA ILE A 6 10.36 -5.43 -15.49
C ILE A 6 10.88 -6.86 -15.46
N ILE A 7 11.77 -7.15 -14.52
CA ILE A 7 12.41 -8.47 -14.40
C ILE A 7 11.51 -9.46 -13.66
N ASP A 8 10.88 -8.99 -12.58
CA ASP A 8 9.99 -9.81 -11.76
C ASP A 8 9.02 -8.93 -10.96
N ALA A 9 7.93 -9.54 -10.46
CA ALA A 9 6.97 -8.89 -9.59
C ALA A 9 6.39 -9.87 -8.57
N VAL A 10 6.25 -9.41 -7.33
CA VAL A 10 5.66 -10.16 -6.21
C VAL A 10 4.67 -9.28 -5.45
N ARG A 11 3.75 -9.90 -4.76
CA ARG A 11 2.84 -9.22 -3.84
C ARG A 11 2.42 -10.14 -2.69
N THR A 12 2.03 -9.56 -1.57
CA THR A 12 1.25 -10.26 -0.55
C THR A 12 -0.19 -10.47 -1.04
N PRO A 13 -0.93 -11.43 -0.49
CA PRO A 13 -2.39 -11.41 -0.58
C PRO A 13 -2.94 -10.07 -0.08
N ILE A 14 -4.07 -9.64 -0.64
CA ILE A 14 -4.77 -8.44 -0.17
C ILE A 14 -5.68 -8.85 0.98
N GLY A 15 -5.37 -8.38 2.19
CA GLY A 15 -6.18 -8.62 3.38
C GLY A 15 -7.41 -7.71 3.47
N ALA A 16 -8.48 -8.20 4.08
CA ALA A 16 -9.60 -7.37 4.46
C ALA A 16 -9.21 -6.39 5.59
N TYR A 17 -9.87 -5.24 5.62
CA TYR A 17 -9.73 -4.30 6.74
C TYR A 17 -10.08 -4.99 8.06
N LEU A 18 -9.21 -4.82 9.07
CA LEU A 18 -9.25 -5.52 10.36
C LEU A 18 -9.25 -7.06 10.27
N GLY A 19 -8.84 -7.60 9.12
CA GLY A 19 -8.72 -9.03 8.87
C GLY A 19 -7.38 -9.62 9.35
N ASN A 20 -6.86 -10.59 8.60
CA ASN A 20 -5.67 -11.37 8.98
C ASN A 20 -4.42 -10.52 9.23
N TYR A 21 -4.27 -9.41 8.50
CA TYR A 21 -3.13 -8.51 8.64
C TYR A 21 -3.34 -7.37 9.65
N LYS A 22 -4.40 -7.39 10.46
CA LYS A 22 -4.72 -6.31 11.42
C LYS A 22 -3.62 -5.99 12.43
N LYS A 23 -2.68 -6.91 12.64
CA LYS A 23 -1.53 -6.74 13.55
C LYS A 23 -0.20 -6.56 12.82
N THR A 24 -0.21 -6.58 11.47
CA THR A 24 1.00 -6.52 10.65
C THR A 24 1.24 -5.09 10.19
N GLU A 25 2.40 -4.55 10.45
CA GLU A 25 2.80 -3.23 9.99
C GLU A 25 3.03 -3.23 8.47
N SER A 26 2.88 -2.06 7.83
CA SER A 26 3.16 -1.92 6.39
C SER A 26 4.61 -2.26 6.04
N VAL A 27 5.55 -1.91 6.92
CA VAL A 27 6.98 -2.26 6.76
C VAL A 27 7.18 -3.77 6.72
N ASP A 28 6.51 -4.53 7.59
CA ASP A 28 6.63 -6.00 7.61
C ASP A 28 6.08 -6.64 6.33
N LEU A 29 4.99 -6.08 5.79
CA LEU A 29 4.44 -6.52 4.49
C LEU A 29 5.44 -6.26 3.37
N GLY A 30 6.05 -5.08 3.32
CA GLY A 30 7.09 -4.74 2.36
C GLY A 30 8.31 -5.65 2.46
N VAL A 31 8.80 -5.90 3.68
CA VAL A 31 9.92 -6.82 3.95
C VAL A 31 9.59 -8.23 3.49
N SER A 32 8.37 -8.72 3.76
CA SER A 32 7.94 -10.05 3.33
C SER A 32 7.95 -10.18 1.79
N CYS A 33 7.47 -9.15 1.08
CA CYS A 33 7.51 -9.11 -0.37
C CYS A 33 8.95 -9.17 -0.90
N LEU A 34 9.86 -8.34 -0.38
CA LEU A 34 11.24 -8.31 -0.86
C LEU A 34 11.97 -9.61 -0.57
N LYS A 35 11.80 -10.19 0.62
CA LYS A 35 12.36 -11.50 0.94
C LYS A 35 11.86 -12.58 -0.02
N GLY A 36 10.55 -12.62 -0.28
CA GLY A 36 9.98 -13.56 -1.25
C GLY A 36 10.50 -13.35 -2.67
N LEU A 37 10.74 -12.10 -3.08
CA LEU A 37 11.38 -11.78 -4.36
C LEU A 37 12.80 -12.34 -4.45
N PHE A 38 13.61 -12.14 -3.41
CA PHE A 38 15.00 -12.61 -3.35
C PHE A 38 15.09 -14.14 -3.26
N GLU A 39 14.18 -14.76 -2.52
CA GLU A 39 14.11 -16.23 -2.44
C GLU A 39 13.75 -16.87 -3.79
N ARG A 40 12.82 -16.25 -4.53
CA ARG A 40 12.41 -16.71 -5.86
C ARG A 40 13.49 -16.48 -6.92
N ASN A 41 14.21 -15.38 -6.81
CA ASN A 41 15.23 -14.95 -7.77
C ASN A 41 16.64 -14.95 -7.17
N LYS A 42 17.16 -16.12 -6.87
CA LYS A 42 18.52 -16.28 -6.30
C LYS A 42 19.66 -15.73 -7.17
N LYS A 43 19.38 -15.39 -8.43
CA LYS A 43 20.35 -14.74 -9.32
C LYS A 43 20.46 -13.24 -9.06
N ILE A 44 19.49 -12.63 -8.41
CA ILE A 44 19.54 -11.21 -8.05
C ILE A 44 20.49 -11.06 -6.86
N ASN A 45 21.58 -10.37 -7.10
CA ASN A 45 22.48 -9.98 -6.03
C ASN A 45 21.94 -8.73 -5.34
N THR A 46 21.53 -8.87 -4.07
CA THR A 46 20.95 -7.76 -3.30
C THR A 46 21.93 -6.58 -3.12
N LYS A 47 23.23 -6.83 -3.33
CA LYS A 47 24.26 -5.77 -3.31
C LYS A 47 24.32 -4.93 -4.59
N GLU A 48 23.69 -5.40 -5.65
CA GLU A 48 23.61 -4.65 -6.92
C GLU A 48 22.35 -3.80 -7.01
N ILE A 49 21.42 -3.96 -6.07
CA ILE A 49 20.20 -3.16 -6.02
C ILE A 49 20.51 -1.77 -5.45
N GLU A 50 20.47 -0.78 -6.33
CA GLU A 50 20.87 0.59 -6.01
C GLU A 50 19.84 1.36 -5.19
N GLY A 51 18.56 1.01 -5.31
CA GLY A 51 17.52 1.72 -4.60
C GLY A 51 16.17 1.03 -4.49
N LEU A 52 15.36 1.57 -3.56
CA LEU A 52 13.98 1.16 -3.31
C LEU A 52 13.07 2.39 -3.30
N VAL A 53 12.08 2.42 -4.16
CA VAL A 53 11.04 3.45 -4.17
C VAL A 53 9.69 2.81 -3.83
N LEU A 54 9.09 3.22 -2.72
CA LEU A 54 7.80 2.70 -2.28
C LEU A 54 6.72 3.79 -2.22
N GLY A 55 5.55 3.48 -2.76
CA GLY A 55 4.35 4.23 -2.52
C GLY A 55 3.75 3.90 -1.16
N GLN A 56 3.41 4.93 -0.37
CA GLN A 56 2.69 4.77 0.89
C GLN A 56 2.00 6.07 1.27
N VAL A 57 0.79 5.98 1.81
CA VAL A 57 -0.02 7.14 2.22
C VAL A 57 0.07 7.34 3.73
N LEU A 58 -0.23 6.31 4.51
CA LEU A 58 -0.39 6.38 5.97
C LEU A 58 0.93 6.04 6.66
N THR A 59 1.78 7.05 6.84
CA THR A 59 3.12 6.90 7.43
C THR A 59 3.21 7.36 8.89
N SER A 60 2.14 7.91 9.44
CA SER A 60 2.10 8.43 10.80
C SER A 60 2.45 7.36 11.83
N GLY A 61 3.39 7.65 12.72
CA GLY A 61 3.80 6.75 13.81
C GLY A 61 4.67 5.55 13.41
N LEU A 62 5.00 5.38 12.12
CA LEU A 62 5.79 4.24 11.64
C LEU A 62 7.31 4.47 11.68
N GLY A 63 7.75 5.57 12.25
CA GLY A 63 9.16 5.95 12.29
C GLY A 63 9.64 6.62 10.99
N MET A 64 10.96 6.80 10.91
CA MET A 64 11.57 7.49 9.77
C MET A 64 11.59 6.59 8.53
N ASN A 65 11.17 7.14 7.39
CA ASN A 65 11.34 6.58 6.05
C ASN A 65 11.08 5.07 5.96
N THR A 66 9.83 4.69 5.85
CA THR A 66 9.41 3.28 5.83
C THR A 66 10.01 2.49 4.66
N ALA A 67 10.31 3.11 3.51
CA ALA A 67 11.04 2.45 2.43
C ALA A 67 12.47 2.09 2.85
N ARG A 68 13.16 2.97 3.61
CA ARG A 68 14.48 2.67 4.13
C ARG A 68 14.46 1.52 5.12
N GLN A 69 13.45 1.47 5.98
CA GLN A 69 13.26 0.35 6.91
C GLN A 69 13.07 -0.97 6.14
N VAL A 70 12.24 -0.97 5.10
CA VAL A 70 12.03 -2.15 4.26
C VAL A 70 13.33 -2.58 3.58
N ALA A 71 14.06 -1.66 2.95
CA ALA A 71 15.32 -1.96 2.26
C ALA A 71 16.31 -2.69 3.18
N LEU A 72 16.59 -2.12 4.33
CA LEU A 72 17.58 -2.67 5.27
C LEU A 72 17.11 -3.99 5.91
N ASN A 73 15.86 -4.07 6.34
CA ASN A 73 15.31 -5.27 6.94
C ASN A 73 15.15 -6.45 5.95
N SER A 74 15.19 -6.16 4.65
CA SER A 74 15.16 -7.17 3.59
C SER A 74 16.56 -7.62 3.15
N GLY A 75 17.63 -7.01 3.67
CA GLY A 75 19.01 -7.37 3.35
C GLY A 75 19.61 -6.62 2.16
N MET A 76 19.03 -5.51 1.73
CA MET A 76 19.67 -4.61 0.78
C MET A 76 20.88 -3.91 1.44
N GLN A 77 21.81 -3.45 0.63
CA GLN A 77 23.02 -2.78 1.12
C GLN A 77 22.72 -1.39 1.71
N GLN A 78 23.57 -0.96 2.64
CA GLN A 78 23.41 0.35 3.29
C GLN A 78 23.60 1.54 2.33
N SER A 79 24.34 1.36 1.25
CA SER A 79 24.55 2.37 0.22
C SER A 79 23.35 2.55 -0.72
N SER A 80 22.40 1.60 -0.74
CA SER A 80 21.17 1.74 -1.54
C SER A 80 20.38 2.94 -1.05
N PHE A 81 19.90 3.78 -1.95
CA PHE A 81 18.95 4.82 -1.58
C PHE A 81 17.56 4.23 -1.34
N ALA A 82 16.75 4.90 -0.55
CA ALA A 82 15.34 4.53 -0.38
C ALA A 82 14.49 5.76 -0.03
N TYR A 83 13.30 5.87 -0.63
CA TYR A 83 12.36 6.92 -0.30
C TYR A 83 10.91 6.48 -0.53
N VAL A 84 10.00 7.19 0.14
CA VAL A 84 8.55 7.01 0.00
C VAL A 84 7.98 8.11 -0.87
N VAL A 85 7.06 7.75 -1.76
CA VAL A 85 6.25 8.69 -2.52
C VAL A 85 4.79 8.59 -2.09
N ASN A 86 4.12 9.73 -2.01
CA ASN A 86 2.70 9.81 -1.73
C ASN A 86 1.98 10.56 -2.84
N GLN A 87 1.19 9.85 -3.60
CA GLN A 87 0.22 10.36 -4.57
C GLN A 87 -1.13 9.69 -4.31
N VAL A 88 -1.50 9.58 -3.04
CA VAL A 88 -2.68 8.88 -2.54
C VAL A 88 -2.78 7.47 -3.15
N CYS A 89 -3.93 7.05 -3.69
CA CYS A 89 -4.12 5.73 -4.30
C CYS A 89 -3.18 5.44 -5.50
N GLY A 90 -2.61 6.48 -6.11
CA GLY A 90 -1.65 6.39 -7.21
C GLY A 90 -0.19 6.18 -6.80
N SER A 91 0.11 6.10 -5.50
CA SER A 91 1.49 6.10 -4.98
C SER A 91 2.36 4.97 -5.51
N GLY A 92 1.84 3.75 -5.58
CA GLY A 92 2.57 2.59 -6.11
C GLY A 92 2.89 2.72 -7.60
N MET A 93 1.95 3.25 -8.39
CA MET A 93 2.19 3.57 -9.80
C MET A 93 3.22 4.69 -9.93
N ARG A 94 3.13 5.71 -9.11
CA ARG A 94 4.11 6.81 -9.10
C ARG A 94 5.50 6.31 -8.78
N ALA A 95 5.67 5.44 -7.79
CA ALA A 95 6.94 4.81 -7.45
C ALA A 95 7.52 4.05 -8.66
N THR A 96 6.67 3.34 -9.41
CA THR A 96 7.08 2.62 -10.63
C THR A 96 7.53 3.58 -11.73
N MET A 97 6.81 4.68 -11.93
CA MET A 97 7.18 5.72 -12.90
C MET A 97 8.52 6.36 -12.53
N ASP A 98 8.71 6.71 -11.26
CA ASP A 98 9.95 7.34 -10.77
C ASP A 98 11.16 6.40 -10.98
N GLY A 99 11.02 5.11 -10.62
CA GLY A 99 12.06 4.12 -10.86
C GLY A 99 12.34 3.91 -12.35
N SER A 100 11.31 3.85 -13.18
CA SER A 100 11.45 3.74 -14.64
C SER A 100 12.22 4.93 -15.22
N CYS A 101 11.92 6.15 -14.75
CA CYS A 101 12.64 7.35 -15.18
C CYS A 101 14.12 7.30 -14.79
N LYS A 102 14.46 6.79 -13.60
CA LYS A 102 15.85 6.66 -13.15
C LYS A 102 16.65 5.68 -14.02
N VAL A 103 16.05 4.54 -14.36
CA VAL A 103 16.70 3.57 -15.26
C VAL A 103 16.83 4.16 -16.69
N TYR A 104 15.76 4.77 -17.20
CA TYR A 104 15.75 5.38 -18.52
C TYR A 104 16.81 6.48 -18.67
N SER A 105 17.01 7.31 -17.66
CA SER A 105 18.00 8.38 -17.65
C SER A 105 19.43 7.89 -17.41
N GLY A 106 19.63 6.63 -17.01
CA GLY A 106 20.95 6.10 -16.65
C GLY A 106 21.41 6.52 -15.23
N GLU A 107 20.50 7.01 -14.40
CA GLU A 107 20.82 7.32 -13.00
C GLU A 107 20.99 6.03 -12.17
N SER A 108 20.32 4.96 -12.58
CA SER A 108 20.39 3.65 -11.94
C SER A 108 20.19 2.53 -12.95
N ASP A 109 20.79 1.37 -12.68
CA ASP A 109 20.66 0.19 -13.53
C ASP A 109 19.67 -0.83 -12.96
N LEU A 110 19.57 -0.97 -11.63
CA LEU A 110 18.72 -1.95 -10.97
C LEU A 110 18.03 -1.37 -9.73
N LEU A 111 16.71 -1.30 -9.78
CA LEU A 111 15.88 -0.75 -8.71
C LEU A 111 14.75 -1.70 -8.33
N ILE A 112 14.27 -1.54 -7.10
CA ILE A 112 12.98 -2.09 -6.66
C ILE A 112 11.98 -0.94 -6.52
N VAL A 113 10.79 -1.15 -7.05
CA VAL A 113 9.68 -0.21 -6.97
C VAL A 113 8.42 -0.92 -6.54
N GLY A 114 7.53 -0.24 -5.84
CA GLY A 114 6.27 -0.84 -5.42
C GLY A 114 5.45 0.05 -4.51
N GLY A 115 4.60 -0.57 -3.71
CA GLY A 115 3.81 0.12 -2.70
C GLY A 115 3.46 -0.80 -1.54
N GLN A 116 3.18 -0.19 -0.41
CA GLN A 116 2.76 -0.89 0.81
C GLN A 116 1.75 -0.05 1.57
N GLU A 117 0.82 -0.69 2.25
CA GLU A 117 -0.12 -0.01 3.14
C GLU A 117 -0.69 -0.99 4.16
N SER A 118 -0.92 -0.53 5.38
CA SER A 118 -1.65 -1.28 6.41
C SER A 118 -2.72 -0.39 7.02
N MET A 119 -3.87 -0.30 6.35
CA MET A 119 -4.98 0.55 6.78
C MET A 119 -5.51 0.18 8.17
N SER A 120 -5.45 -1.09 8.54
CA SER A 120 -5.83 -1.56 9.88
C SER A 120 -4.91 -1.06 10.99
N ARG A 121 -3.72 -0.57 10.63
CA ARG A 121 -2.71 -0.02 11.55
C ARG A 121 -2.57 1.50 11.45
N ALA A 122 -3.46 2.17 10.72
CA ALA A 122 -3.49 3.63 10.67
C ALA A 122 -3.65 4.23 12.08
N HIS A 123 -2.80 5.17 12.41
CA HIS A 123 -2.83 5.80 13.73
C HIS A 123 -3.88 6.91 13.81
N HIS A 124 -4.40 7.13 15.01
CA HIS A 124 -5.10 8.37 15.31
C HIS A 124 -4.08 9.41 15.78
N THR A 125 -4.20 10.62 15.31
CA THR A 125 -3.28 11.73 15.64
C THR A 125 -3.96 12.81 16.45
N TYR A 126 -3.16 13.46 17.28
CA TYR A 126 -3.59 14.61 18.08
C TYR A 126 -2.47 15.67 18.09
N LEU A 127 -2.83 16.92 17.81
CA LEU A 127 -1.90 18.03 17.86
C LEU A 127 -1.70 18.49 19.30
N SER A 128 -0.68 17.97 19.97
CA SER A 128 -0.39 18.26 21.39
C SER A 128 0.66 19.34 21.63
N ARG A 129 1.56 19.61 20.64
CA ARG A 129 2.72 20.49 20.84
C ARG A 129 2.36 21.96 21.03
N THR A 130 1.32 22.43 20.35
CA THR A 130 0.90 23.83 20.40
C THR A 130 0.07 24.18 21.63
N GLY A 131 -0.42 23.17 22.36
CA GLY A 131 -1.08 23.35 23.64
C GLY A 131 -2.36 24.17 23.62
N GLU A 132 -3.10 24.18 22.52
CA GLU A 132 -4.30 25.01 22.32
C GLU A 132 -5.44 24.70 23.29
N LYS A 133 -5.49 23.48 23.83
CA LYS A 133 -6.51 23.11 24.84
C LYS A 133 -5.87 22.71 26.16
N LYS A 134 -5.87 23.63 27.10
CA LYS A 134 -5.48 23.37 28.50
C LYS A 134 -6.61 22.75 29.32
N LEU A 135 -7.87 22.85 28.87
CA LEU A 135 -9.07 22.33 29.52
C LEU A 135 -10.04 21.75 28.47
N GLY A 136 -10.71 20.67 28.83
CA GLY A 136 -11.70 19.99 27.99
C GLY A 136 -11.15 18.76 27.27
N ASN A 137 -11.98 18.11 26.48
CA ASN A 137 -11.66 16.86 25.78
C ASN A 137 -10.71 17.08 24.60
N ASN A 138 -9.80 16.16 24.40
CA ASN A 138 -8.98 16.06 23.19
C ASN A 138 -9.70 15.25 22.12
N VAL A 139 -9.61 15.72 20.86
CA VAL A 139 -10.15 15.00 19.70
C VAL A 139 -8.99 14.35 18.97
N PHE A 140 -9.03 13.05 18.81
CA PHE A 140 -8.09 12.30 17.97
C PHE A 140 -8.64 12.21 16.55
N ILE A 141 -7.80 12.49 15.56
CA ILE A 141 -8.13 12.42 14.14
C ILE A 141 -7.73 11.05 13.61
N ASP A 142 -8.68 10.32 13.06
CA ASP A 142 -8.40 9.07 12.33
C ASP A 142 -7.70 9.40 11.01
N THR A 143 -6.42 9.05 10.90
CA THR A 143 -5.62 9.35 9.71
C THR A 143 -6.06 8.52 8.50
N LEU A 144 -6.64 7.34 8.68
CA LEU A 144 -7.20 6.57 7.57
C LEU A 144 -8.32 7.36 6.88
N VAL A 145 -9.23 7.91 7.66
CA VAL A 145 -10.37 8.67 7.14
C VAL A 145 -9.92 10.06 6.64
N ASN A 146 -9.15 10.78 7.46
CA ASN A 146 -8.78 12.16 7.15
C ASN A 146 -7.76 12.28 6.00
N ASP A 147 -6.71 11.44 6.01
CA ASP A 147 -5.59 11.58 5.06
C ASP A 147 -5.73 10.64 3.86
N GLY A 148 -6.51 9.56 3.99
CA GLY A 148 -6.66 8.56 2.94
C GLY A 148 -8.02 8.57 2.22
N LEU A 149 -9.10 8.96 2.89
CA LEU A 149 -10.47 8.78 2.39
C LEU A 149 -11.32 10.07 2.31
N THR A 150 -10.77 11.21 2.72
CA THR A 150 -11.50 12.48 2.70
C THR A 150 -10.78 13.48 1.80
N ASP A 151 -11.51 14.08 0.86
CA ASP A 151 -10.98 15.12 -0.01
C ASP A 151 -10.54 16.34 0.81
N ALA A 152 -9.32 16.81 0.57
CA ALA A 152 -8.73 17.88 1.35
C ALA A 152 -9.43 19.25 1.15
N PHE A 153 -10.12 19.45 0.03
CA PHE A 153 -10.75 20.69 -0.37
C PHE A 153 -12.25 20.68 -0.08
N SER A 154 -12.99 19.74 -0.65
CA SER A 154 -14.45 19.63 -0.48
C SER A 154 -14.85 19.05 0.89
N LYS A 155 -13.93 18.36 1.58
CA LYS A 155 -14.18 17.62 2.82
C LYS A 155 -15.16 16.45 2.64
N GLU A 156 -15.41 16.03 1.41
CA GLU A 156 -16.26 14.90 1.10
C GLU A 156 -15.48 13.57 1.20
N HIS A 157 -16.13 12.57 1.73
CA HIS A 157 -15.58 11.21 1.73
C HIS A 157 -15.53 10.66 0.29
N MET A 158 -14.51 9.84 -0.02
CA MET A 158 -14.33 9.25 -1.36
C MET A 158 -15.54 8.44 -1.84
N GLY A 159 -16.38 7.92 -0.93
CA GLY A 159 -17.66 7.31 -1.28
C GLY A 159 -18.62 8.28 -1.99
N ILE A 160 -18.68 9.54 -1.56
CA ILE A 160 -19.49 10.57 -2.23
C ILE A 160 -18.93 10.87 -3.63
N THR A 161 -17.60 10.91 -3.75
CA THR A 161 -16.95 11.05 -5.06
C THR A 161 -17.33 9.90 -6.00
N ALA A 162 -17.37 8.65 -5.49
CA ALA A 162 -17.83 7.49 -6.26
C ALA A 162 -19.29 7.64 -6.70
N GLU A 163 -20.18 8.10 -5.81
CA GLU A 163 -21.58 8.39 -6.16
C GLU A 163 -21.69 9.49 -7.24
N ASN A 164 -20.86 10.52 -7.17
CA ASN A 164 -20.83 11.56 -8.19
C ASN A 164 -20.40 11.03 -9.55
N VAL A 165 -19.40 10.13 -9.58
CA VAL A 165 -18.96 9.43 -10.80
C VAL A 165 -20.09 8.54 -11.35
N SER A 166 -20.73 7.77 -10.48
CA SER A 166 -21.86 6.91 -10.85
C SER A 166 -23.00 7.70 -11.53
N ARG A 167 -23.38 8.83 -10.92
CA ARG A 167 -24.41 9.70 -11.52
C ARG A 167 -23.96 10.31 -12.84
N ARG A 168 -22.73 10.81 -12.93
CA ARG A 168 -22.21 11.48 -14.12
C ARG A 168 -22.11 10.55 -15.32
N TYR A 169 -21.73 9.29 -15.11
CA TYR A 169 -21.52 8.29 -16.16
C TYR A 169 -22.66 7.26 -16.25
N THR A 170 -23.74 7.48 -15.51
CA THR A 170 -24.93 6.60 -15.53
C THR A 170 -24.57 5.13 -15.26
N VAL A 171 -23.67 4.89 -14.28
CA VAL A 171 -23.33 3.54 -13.86
C VAL A 171 -24.47 2.98 -13.01
N THR A 172 -25.14 1.94 -13.49
CA THR A 172 -26.31 1.39 -12.82
C THR A 172 -25.95 0.63 -11.54
N ARG A 173 -26.90 0.48 -10.62
CA ARG A 173 -26.72 -0.34 -9.43
C ARG A 173 -26.34 -1.79 -9.78
N GLN A 174 -26.95 -2.34 -10.83
CA GLN A 174 -26.66 -3.68 -11.30
C GLN A 174 -25.20 -3.82 -11.77
N ASP A 175 -24.68 -2.84 -12.52
CA ASP A 175 -23.26 -2.84 -12.95
C ASP A 175 -22.31 -2.79 -11.75
N GLN A 176 -22.62 -1.96 -10.75
CA GLN A 176 -21.83 -1.84 -9.52
C GLN A 176 -21.79 -3.16 -8.75
N ASP A 177 -22.95 -3.81 -8.56
CA ASP A 177 -23.07 -5.08 -7.86
C ASP A 177 -22.35 -6.21 -8.62
N GLN A 178 -22.49 -6.26 -9.94
CA GLN A 178 -21.80 -7.23 -10.78
C GLN A 178 -20.28 -7.03 -10.72
N PHE A 179 -19.79 -5.80 -10.76
CA PHE A 179 -18.37 -5.51 -10.63
C PHE A 179 -17.85 -5.93 -9.26
N ALA A 180 -18.55 -5.60 -8.18
CA ALA A 180 -18.22 -6.00 -6.83
C ALA A 180 -18.16 -7.52 -6.68
N TYR A 181 -19.18 -8.23 -7.17
CA TYR A 181 -19.22 -9.70 -7.17
C TYR A 181 -17.99 -10.30 -7.85
N GLN A 182 -17.66 -9.84 -9.06
CA GLN A 182 -16.50 -10.33 -9.79
C GLN A 182 -15.19 -10.02 -9.07
N SER A 183 -15.09 -8.88 -8.43
CA SER A 183 -13.91 -8.51 -7.62
C SER A 183 -13.73 -9.44 -6.41
N TYR A 184 -14.81 -9.74 -5.70
CA TYR A 184 -14.79 -10.70 -4.59
C TYR A 184 -14.42 -12.11 -5.05
N LEU A 185 -14.97 -12.56 -6.17
CA LEU A 185 -14.66 -13.89 -6.73
C LEU A 185 -13.19 -14.01 -7.12
N LYS A 186 -12.62 -12.97 -7.74
CA LYS A 186 -11.18 -12.91 -8.06
C LYS A 186 -10.31 -12.96 -6.80
N THR A 187 -10.69 -12.23 -5.75
CA THR A 187 -9.98 -12.21 -4.48
C THR A 187 -10.03 -13.58 -3.81
N TYR A 188 -11.21 -14.21 -3.77
CA TYR A 188 -11.38 -15.55 -3.23
C TYR A 188 -10.48 -16.57 -3.94
N ASN A 189 -10.50 -16.59 -5.27
CA ASN A 189 -9.67 -17.47 -6.05
C ASN A 189 -8.16 -17.20 -5.85
N CYS A 190 -7.76 -15.92 -5.75
CA CYS A 190 -6.38 -15.54 -5.47
C CYS A 190 -5.91 -16.06 -4.11
N LEU A 191 -6.72 -15.96 -3.06
CA LEU A 191 -6.40 -16.47 -1.73
C LEU A 191 -6.28 -17.99 -1.71
N LEU A 192 -7.08 -18.71 -2.48
CA LEU A 192 -6.96 -20.16 -2.65
C LEU A 192 -5.59 -20.57 -3.22
N TYR A 193 -5.05 -19.80 -4.16
CA TYR A 193 -3.76 -20.07 -4.80
C TYR A 193 -2.56 -19.63 -3.96
N THR A 194 -2.71 -18.58 -3.16
CA THR A 194 -1.58 -17.93 -2.45
C THR A 194 -1.50 -18.30 -0.99
N SER A 195 -2.56 -18.89 -0.41
CA SER A 195 -2.56 -19.33 0.98
C SER A 195 -2.19 -20.82 1.06
N PRO A 196 -1.08 -21.15 1.72
CA PRO A 196 -0.65 -22.54 1.87
C PRO A 196 -1.47 -23.32 2.90
N SER A 197 -2.42 -22.70 3.60
CA SER A 197 -3.18 -23.33 4.69
C SER A 197 -4.70 -23.14 4.55
N PRO A 198 -5.50 -24.22 4.65
CA PRO A 198 -6.95 -24.15 4.74
C PRO A 198 -7.48 -23.30 5.93
N ARG A 199 -6.66 -23.07 6.95
CA ARG A 199 -7.02 -22.21 8.10
C ARG A 199 -7.11 -20.74 7.73
N ASP A 200 -6.37 -20.28 6.73
CA ASP A 200 -6.41 -18.90 6.25
C ASP A 200 -7.69 -18.62 5.46
N LEU A 201 -8.32 -19.65 4.90
CA LEU A 201 -9.59 -19.56 4.17
C LEU A 201 -10.80 -19.39 5.10
N SER A 202 -10.71 -19.92 6.34
CA SER A 202 -11.81 -19.86 7.31
C SER A 202 -12.03 -18.49 7.93
N THR A 203 -11.10 -17.56 7.77
CA THR A 203 -11.13 -16.21 8.35
C THR A 203 -11.55 -15.12 7.36
N SER A 204 -11.64 -15.42 6.06
CA SER A 204 -12.19 -14.50 5.05
C SER A 204 -13.70 -14.75 4.89
N ARG A 205 -14.50 -14.47 5.93
CA ARG A 205 -15.95 -14.44 5.77
C ARG A 205 -16.31 -13.29 4.85
N MET A 206 -17.05 -13.59 3.77
CA MET A 206 -17.77 -12.56 3.04
C MET A 206 -18.68 -11.82 4.04
N PRO A 207 -18.78 -10.48 3.96
CA PRO A 207 -19.80 -9.79 4.70
C PRO A 207 -21.15 -10.44 4.34
N SER A 208 -21.88 -10.95 5.35
CA SER A 208 -23.24 -11.36 5.13
C SER A 208 -24.02 -10.15 4.63
N SER A 209 -24.64 -10.27 3.46
CA SER A 209 -25.59 -9.28 2.98
C SER A 209 -26.63 -9.00 4.04
N ALA A 210 -26.62 -7.79 4.60
CA ALA A 210 -27.78 -7.20 5.26
C ALA A 210 -28.51 -6.32 4.27
#